data_4911acd8eec8d386848e5b7dca76a3df
#
_entry.id   4911acd8eec8d386848e5b7dca76a3df
#
_cell.length_a   1.000
_cell.length_b   1.000
_cell.length_c   1.000
_cell.angle_alpha   90.00
_cell.angle_beta   90.00
_cell.angle_gamma   90.00
#
_symmetry.space_group_name_H-M   'P 1'
#
loop_
_entity.id
_entity.type
_entity.pdbx_description
1 polymer ?
#
loop_
_entity_poly.entity_id
_entity_poly.type
_entity_poly.pdbx_seq_one_letter_code
_entity_poly.pdbx_strand_id
1 'polypeptide(L)'
;MKALIDLSRNEKQKRFFNDVMLAVAGKSPNRFFAYGGAIRGGKTFVTLFILILLAHKFPKSRWHVVRASLPDLKKTTVPSFEKLAPHIKVHKDPGNWYAEFPNGSCIFFTSESISHDPELKSFLGLETNGIFIEQAEEASETLWQR
;
A
#
# COMPACT_ATOMS: atom_id res chain seq x y z
N MET A 1 19.35 8.67 0.43
CA MET A 1 18.84 7.43 1.04
C MET A 1 19.29 6.24 0.21
N LYS A 2 19.93 5.29 0.83
CA LYS A 2 20.32 4.05 0.12
C LYS A 2 19.04 3.30 -0.25
N ALA A 3 18.89 2.93 -1.51
CA ALA A 3 17.77 2.11 -1.94
C ALA A 3 17.82 0.75 -1.24
N LEU A 4 16.76 0.42 -0.51
CA LEU A 4 16.63 -0.86 0.20
C LEU A 4 16.19 -1.98 -0.73
N ILE A 5 15.71 -1.65 -1.93
CA ILE A 5 15.29 -2.58 -2.96
C ILE A 5 16.09 -2.33 -4.22
N ASP A 6 16.77 -3.37 -4.69
CA ASP A 6 17.41 -3.35 -6.00
C ASP A 6 16.41 -3.88 -7.05
N LEU A 7 15.82 -2.97 -7.80
CA LEU A 7 14.85 -3.31 -8.85
C LEU A 7 15.53 -3.75 -10.15
N SER A 8 16.86 -3.62 -10.26
CA SER A 8 17.59 -3.93 -11.50
C SER A 8 17.54 -5.43 -11.84
N ARG A 9 17.36 -6.29 -10.85
CA ARG A 9 17.34 -7.74 -11.02
C ARG A 9 15.95 -8.33 -11.27
N ASN A 10 14.90 -7.51 -11.22
CA ASN A 10 13.53 -7.97 -11.41
C ASN A 10 12.81 -7.04 -12.39
N GLU A 11 12.74 -7.45 -13.65
CA GLU A 11 12.14 -6.66 -14.72
C GLU A 11 10.66 -6.34 -14.47
N LYS A 12 9.92 -7.26 -13.86
CA LYS A 12 8.50 -7.02 -13.55
C LYS A 12 8.32 -5.93 -12.51
N GLN A 13 9.13 -5.95 -11.45
CA GLN A 13 9.11 -4.91 -10.43
C GLN A 13 9.51 -3.55 -11.01
N LYS A 14 10.57 -3.53 -11.80
CA LYS A 14 11.06 -2.32 -12.46
C LYS A 14 10.00 -1.71 -13.38
N ARG A 15 9.36 -2.54 -14.20
CA ARG A 15 8.30 -2.09 -15.11
C ARG A 15 7.11 -1.52 -14.34
N PHE A 16 6.64 -2.22 -13.32
CA PHE A 16 5.54 -1.76 -12.48
C PHE A 16 5.88 -0.42 -11.81
N PHE A 17 7.06 -0.33 -11.22
CA PHE A 17 7.56 0.91 -10.62
C PHE A 17 7.55 2.07 -11.61
N ASN A 18 8.11 1.86 -12.80
CA ASN A 18 8.18 2.90 -13.83
C ASN A 18 6.79 3.34 -14.29
N ASP A 19 5.86 2.41 -14.49
CA ASP A 19 4.49 2.73 -14.91
C ASP A 19 3.78 3.60 -13.88
N VAL A 20 3.91 3.29 -12.60
CA VAL A 20 3.33 4.09 -11.51
C VAL A 20 3.99 5.47 -11.44
N MET A 21 5.30 5.55 -11.56
CA MET A 21 6.02 6.83 -11.51
C MET A 21 5.67 7.74 -12.67
N LEU A 22 5.46 7.20 -13.88
CA LEU A 22 4.98 7.98 -15.02
C LEU A 22 3.60 8.58 -14.76
N ALA A 23 2.70 7.83 -14.16
CA ALA A 23 1.38 8.34 -13.80
C ALA A 23 1.46 9.44 -12.74
N VAL A 24 2.29 9.26 -11.73
CA VAL A 24 2.51 10.25 -10.67
C VAL A 24 3.10 11.55 -11.25
N ALA A 25 3.97 11.44 -12.25
CA ALA A 25 4.57 12.61 -12.92
C ALA A 25 3.62 13.28 -13.93
N GLY A 26 2.40 12.79 -14.09
CA GLY A 26 1.43 13.33 -15.04
C GLY A 26 1.70 12.96 -16.49
N LYS A 27 2.61 12.01 -16.75
CA LYS A 27 3.01 11.59 -18.10
C LYS A 27 2.20 10.39 -18.62
N SER A 28 1.31 9.84 -17.79
CA SER A 28 0.42 8.74 -18.16
C SER A 28 -0.96 9.00 -17.58
N PRO A 29 -2.05 8.73 -18.33
CA PRO A 29 -3.41 8.87 -17.83
C PRO A 29 -3.86 7.72 -16.94
N ASN A 30 -3.05 6.68 -16.80
CA ASN A 30 -3.41 5.49 -16.05
C ASN A 30 -3.59 5.80 -14.56
N ARG A 31 -4.69 5.31 -13.99
CA ARG A 31 -5.04 5.46 -12.58
C ARG A 31 -5.03 4.14 -11.83
N PHE A 32 -5.12 3.02 -12.55
CA PHE A 32 -5.20 1.69 -11.99
C PHE A 32 -4.01 0.87 -12.48
N PHE A 33 -3.37 0.19 -11.54
CA PHE A 33 -2.20 -0.64 -11.82
C PHE A 33 -2.39 -2.00 -11.17
N ALA A 34 -2.11 -3.06 -11.91
CA ALA A 34 -2.17 -4.41 -11.39
C ALA A 34 -0.80 -5.09 -11.55
N TYR A 35 -0.35 -5.73 -10.48
CA TYR A 35 0.89 -6.49 -10.47
C TYR A 35 0.58 -7.94 -10.11
N GLY A 36 0.60 -8.81 -11.11
CA GLY A 36 0.38 -10.24 -10.95
C GLY A 36 1.69 -11.02 -10.91
N GLY A 37 1.62 -12.24 -10.43
CA GLY A 37 2.78 -13.12 -10.41
C GLY A 37 2.76 -14.14 -9.27
N ALA A 38 3.82 -14.96 -9.22
CA ALA A 38 3.96 -16.01 -8.21
C ALA A 38 4.06 -15.44 -6.79
N ILE A 39 3.75 -16.26 -5.81
CA ILE A 39 3.70 -15.91 -4.38
C ILE A 39 4.97 -15.22 -3.88
N ARG A 40 6.14 -15.53 -4.44
CA ARG A 40 7.42 -14.94 -4.03
C ARG A 40 7.95 -13.90 -5.02
N GLY A 41 7.08 -13.26 -5.79
CA GLY A 41 7.47 -12.29 -6.81
C GLY A 41 7.87 -10.90 -6.31
N GLY A 42 7.93 -10.68 -4.99
CA GLY A 42 8.30 -9.38 -4.43
C GLY A 42 7.25 -8.30 -4.60
N LYS A 43 5.99 -8.67 -4.83
CA LYS A 43 4.88 -7.72 -5.06
C LYS A 43 4.69 -6.75 -3.90
N THR A 44 4.63 -7.28 -2.69
CA THR A 44 4.45 -6.48 -1.48
C THR A 44 5.57 -5.48 -1.29
N PHE A 45 6.82 -5.91 -1.48
CA PHE A 45 7.97 -5.03 -1.28
C PHE A 45 7.98 -3.86 -2.26
N VAL A 46 7.77 -4.10 -3.56
CA VAL A 46 7.79 -3.03 -4.54
C VAL A 46 6.65 -2.05 -4.32
N THR A 47 5.46 -2.54 -3.97
CA THR A 47 4.30 -1.68 -3.74
C THR A 47 4.47 -0.83 -2.48
N LEU A 48 4.93 -1.42 -1.38
CA LEU A 48 5.24 -0.68 -0.16
C LEU A 48 6.35 0.35 -0.40
N PHE A 49 7.37 -0.01 -1.18
CA PHE A 49 8.45 0.91 -1.54
C PHE A 49 7.92 2.13 -2.31
N ILE A 50 7.02 1.90 -3.27
CA ILE A 50 6.36 2.98 -4.02
C ILE A 50 5.58 3.89 -3.06
N LEU A 51 4.78 3.32 -2.16
CA LEU A 51 4.00 4.12 -1.20
C LEU A 51 4.89 4.93 -0.28
N ILE A 52 6.01 4.36 0.18
CA ILE A 52 6.98 5.09 1.00
C ILE A 52 7.55 6.29 0.23
N LEU A 53 7.94 6.09 -1.03
CA LEU A 53 8.43 7.19 -1.87
C LEU A 53 7.38 8.26 -2.08
N LEU A 54 6.14 7.88 -2.35
CA LEU A 54 5.05 8.84 -2.56
C LEU A 54 4.71 9.60 -1.28
N ALA A 55 4.73 8.94 -0.13
CA ALA A 55 4.50 9.58 1.16
C ALA A 55 5.59 10.61 1.46
N HIS A 56 6.84 10.33 1.13
CA HIS A 56 7.94 11.29 1.29
C HIS A 56 7.83 12.44 0.29
N LYS A 57 7.43 12.15 -0.95
CA LYS A 57 7.36 13.15 -2.02
C LYS A 57 6.23 14.15 -1.81
N PHE A 58 5.07 13.70 -1.34
CA PHE A 58 3.88 14.51 -1.18
C PHE A 58 3.58 14.75 0.30
N PRO A 59 3.92 15.91 0.85
CA PRO A 59 3.64 16.22 2.26
C PRO A 59 2.14 16.14 2.58
N LYS A 60 1.81 15.67 3.77
CA LYS A 60 0.44 15.54 4.26
C LYS A 60 -0.45 14.64 3.39
N SER A 61 0.15 13.76 2.59
CA SER A 61 -0.59 12.79 1.79
C SER A 61 -1.05 11.61 2.63
N ARG A 62 -2.14 10.96 2.19
CA ARG A 62 -2.72 9.81 2.86
C ARG A 62 -2.81 8.64 1.90
N TRP A 63 -2.28 7.52 2.32
CA TRP A 63 -2.22 6.29 1.53
C TRP A 63 -2.76 5.15 2.35
N HIS A 64 -3.41 4.18 1.70
CA HIS A 64 -3.98 3.04 2.38
C HIS A 64 -3.44 1.74 1.79
N VAL A 65 -3.06 0.82 2.68
CA VAL A 65 -2.78 -0.57 2.33
C VAL A 65 -3.93 -1.40 2.87
N VAL A 66 -4.63 -2.09 1.99
CA VAL A 66 -5.81 -2.88 2.33
C VAL A 66 -5.54 -4.35 2.06
N ARG A 67 -5.91 -5.20 2.99
CA ARG A 67 -5.89 -6.65 2.83
C ARG A 67 -7.16 -7.25 3.44
N ALA A 68 -7.66 -8.35 2.88
CA ALA A 68 -8.89 -8.98 3.34
C ALA A 68 -8.78 -9.46 4.79
N SER A 69 -7.62 -10.03 5.17
CA SER A 69 -7.39 -10.60 6.48
C SER A 69 -6.55 -9.68 7.37
N LEU A 70 -7.11 -9.29 8.52
CA LEU A 70 -6.38 -8.49 9.52
C LEU A 70 -5.18 -9.24 10.11
N PRO A 71 -5.28 -10.54 10.48
CA PRO A 71 -4.10 -11.27 10.94
C PRO A 71 -2.96 -11.29 9.94
N ASP A 72 -3.26 -11.47 8.65
CA ASP A 72 -2.24 -11.49 7.62
C ASP A 72 -1.62 -10.12 7.41
N LEU A 73 -2.42 -9.07 7.48
CA LEU A 73 -1.93 -7.69 7.44
C LEU A 73 -0.90 -7.44 8.56
N LYS A 74 -1.22 -7.86 9.78
CA LYS A 74 -0.36 -7.67 10.95
C LYS A 74 0.89 -8.55 10.93
N LYS A 75 0.81 -9.77 10.38
CA LYS A 75 1.90 -10.73 10.40
C LYS A 75 2.87 -10.61 9.23
N THR A 76 2.42 -10.12 8.09
CA THR A 76 3.22 -10.08 6.87
C THR A 76 3.43 -8.68 6.32
N THR A 77 2.37 -7.93 6.10
CA THR A 77 2.44 -6.61 5.45
C THR A 77 3.14 -5.58 6.33
N VAL A 78 2.73 -5.44 7.58
CA VAL A 78 3.33 -4.47 8.50
C VAL A 78 4.79 -4.79 8.80
N PRO A 79 5.19 -6.05 9.10
CA PRO A 79 6.60 -6.36 9.25
C PRO A 79 7.45 -6.10 8.00
N SER A 80 6.90 -6.30 6.81
CA SER A 80 7.59 -5.95 5.55
C SER A 80 7.81 -4.45 5.44
N PHE A 81 6.82 -3.65 5.82
CA PHE A 81 6.95 -2.20 5.87
C PHE A 81 8.05 -1.78 6.87
N GLU A 82 8.03 -2.36 8.06
CA GLU A 82 9.02 -2.04 9.10
C GLU A 82 10.45 -2.37 8.68
N LYS A 83 10.64 -3.40 7.86
CA LYS A 83 11.95 -3.71 7.26
C LYS A 83 12.39 -2.68 6.23
N LEU A 84 11.46 -2.19 5.43
CA LEU A 84 11.75 -1.19 4.38
C LEU A 84 11.98 0.20 4.95
N ALA A 85 11.29 0.55 6.01
CA ALA A 85 11.34 1.88 6.61
C ALA A 85 11.49 1.78 8.14
N PRO A 86 12.65 1.29 8.64
CA PRO A 86 12.83 1.08 10.07
C PRO A 86 12.85 2.37 10.88
N HIS A 87 13.09 3.51 10.23
CA HIS A 87 13.09 4.83 10.86
C HIS A 87 11.70 5.46 10.95
N ILE A 88 10.69 4.88 10.31
CA ILE A 88 9.31 5.36 10.35
C ILE A 88 8.54 4.62 11.43
N LYS A 89 7.94 5.36 12.34
CA LYS A 89 7.16 4.78 13.42
C LYS A 89 5.81 4.27 12.92
N VAL A 90 5.49 3.02 13.27
CA VAL A 90 4.16 2.45 13.05
C VAL A 90 3.38 2.51 14.36
N HIS A 91 2.28 3.26 14.37
CA HIS A 91 1.36 3.30 15.50
C HIS A 91 0.43 2.09 15.44
N LYS A 92 0.37 1.34 16.53
CA LYS A 92 -0.38 0.08 16.61
C LYS A 92 -1.55 0.21 17.59
N ASP A 93 -2.35 1.26 17.40
CA ASP A 93 -3.51 1.50 18.24
C ASP A 93 -4.64 0.52 17.90
N PRO A 94 -5.48 0.14 18.90
CA PRO A 94 -6.60 -0.75 18.62
C PRO A 94 -7.50 -0.21 17.50
N GLY A 95 -7.65 -1.02 16.43
CA GLY A 95 -8.50 -0.68 15.30
C GLY A 95 -7.90 0.32 14.31
N ASN A 96 -6.69 0.85 14.55
CA ASN A 96 -6.09 1.83 13.66
C ASN A 96 -4.57 1.75 13.67
N TRP A 97 -4.03 0.97 12.74
CA TRP A 97 -2.57 0.88 12.55
C TRP A 97 -2.15 1.79 11.40
N TYR A 98 -1.18 2.64 11.63
CA TYR A 98 -0.69 3.55 10.60
C TYR A 98 0.76 3.95 10.81
N ALA A 99 1.44 4.23 9.71
CA ALA A 99 2.79 4.78 9.72
C ALA A 99 2.71 6.29 9.54
N GLU A 100 3.40 7.05 10.39
CA GLU A 100 3.43 8.50 10.34
C GLU A 100 4.81 8.97 9.89
N PHE A 101 4.83 9.81 8.86
CA PHE A 101 6.05 10.36 8.27
C PHE A 101 6.33 11.76 8.82
N PRO A 102 7.61 12.18 8.88
CA PRO A 102 7.97 13.51 9.40
C PRO A 102 7.31 14.68 8.66
N ASN A 103 6.96 14.50 7.39
CA ASN A 103 6.29 15.54 6.59
C ASN A 103 4.77 15.59 6.78
N GLY A 104 4.22 14.84 7.72
CA GLY A 104 2.79 14.78 7.98
C GLY A 104 2.02 13.76 7.15
N SER A 105 2.68 13.04 6.25
CA SER A 105 2.05 11.97 5.48
C SER A 105 1.81 10.73 6.33
N CYS A 106 0.79 9.94 5.96
CA CYS A 106 0.45 8.70 6.66
C CYS A 106 0.19 7.58 5.67
N ILE A 107 0.58 6.36 6.06
CA ILE A 107 0.16 5.12 5.39
C ILE A 107 -0.67 4.32 6.40
N PHE A 108 -1.94 4.11 6.08
CA PHE A 108 -2.86 3.36 6.94
C PHE A 108 -2.91 1.89 6.51
N PHE A 109 -2.85 1.00 7.50
CA PHE A 109 -2.97 -0.44 7.30
C PHE A 109 -4.37 -0.87 7.71
N THR A 110 -5.21 -1.19 6.74
CA THR A 110 -6.63 -1.44 6.95
C THR A 110 -7.01 -2.83 6.44
N SER A 111 -7.84 -3.54 7.21
CA SER A 111 -8.40 -4.81 6.75
C SER A 111 -9.82 -4.62 6.24
N GLU A 112 -10.20 -5.46 5.29
CA GLU A 112 -11.58 -5.61 4.87
C GLU A 112 -12.29 -6.53 5.86
N SER A 113 -13.09 -5.97 6.76
CA SER A 113 -13.77 -6.74 7.80
C SER A 113 -15.25 -6.92 7.47
N ILE A 114 -15.56 -7.84 6.56
CA ILE A 114 -16.92 -8.10 6.10
C ILE A 114 -17.82 -8.57 7.25
N SER A 115 -17.28 -9.34 8.19
CA SER A 115 -18.04 -9.82 9.34
C SER A 115 -18.49 -8.71 10.29
N HIS A 116 -17.73 -7.61 10.36
CA HIS A 116 -18.00 -6.47 11.23
C HIS A 116 -18.53 -5.26 10.48
N ASP A 117 -18.33 -5.20 9.19
CA ASP A 117 -18.75 -4.09 8.33
C ASP A 117 -19.15 -4.63 6.94
N PRO A 118 -20.29 -5.39 6.85
CA PRO A 118 -20.69 -6.06 5.61
C PRO A 118 -20.85 -5.13 4.40
N GLU A 119 -21.25 -3.90 4.63
CA GLU A 119 -21.42 -2.90 3.58
C GLU A 119 -20.17 -2.08 3.34
N LEU A 120 -19.09 -2.38 4.03
CA LEU A 120 -17.79 -1.68 3.95
C LEU A 120 -17.94 -0.17 4.17
N LYS A 121 -18.79 0.22 5.11
CA LYS A 121 -19.05 1.64 5.43
C LYS A 121 -17.82 2.38 5.89
N SER A 122 -16.88 1.68 6.53
CA SER A 122 -15.61 2.25 6.97
C SER A 122 -14.75 2.75 5.81
N PHE A 123 -14.97 2.25 4.59
CA PHE A 123 -14.28 2.71 3.39
C PHE A 123 -14.98 3.88 2.70
N LEU A 124 -16.22 4.19 3.10
CA LEU A 124 -16.95 5.34 2.59
C LEU A 124 -16.38 6.61 3.21
N GLY A 125 -16.11 7.60 2.38
CA GLY A 125 -15.60 8.88 2.85
C GLY A 125 -14.14 8.88 3.29
N LEU A 126 -13.38 7.82 3.00
CA LEU A 126 -11.94 7.84 3.25
C LEU A 126 -11.27 8.91 2.41
N GLU A 127 -10.54 9.80 3.07
CA GLU A 127 -9.64 10.71 2.39
C GLU A 127 -8.36 9.97 2.06
N THR A 128 -8.08 9.80 0.78
CA THR A 128 -6.87 9.10 0.37
C THR A 128 -6.35 9.63 -0.96
N ASN A 129 -5.04 9.64 -1.09
CA ASN A 129 -4.36 9.94 -2.35
C ASN A 129 -4.19 8.68 -3.20
N GLY A 130 -4.20 7.51 -2.57
CA GLY A 130 -4.12 6.24 -3.26
C GLY A 130 -4.32 5.06 -2.33
N ILE A 131 -4.74 3.94 -2.92
CA ILE A 131 -5.00 2.69 -2.20
C ILE A 131 -4.23 1.57 -2.90
N PHE A 132 -3.53 0.77 -2.09
CA PHE A 132 -2.96 -0.50 -2.51
C PHE A 132 -3.76 -1.64 -1.91
N ILE A 133 -4.28 -2.52 -2.75
CA ILE A 133 -4.98 -3.72 -2.32
C ILE A 133 -4.04 -4.91 -2.47
N GLU A 134 -3.55 -5.40 -1.34
CA GLU A 134 -2.68 -6.57 -1.30
C GLU A 134 -3.51 -7.85 -1.36
N GLN A 135 -3.05 -8.83 -2.15
CA GLN A 135 -3.78 -10.07 -2.37
C GLN A 135 -5.20 -9.79 -2.85
N ALA A 136 -5.29 -9.07 -3.96
CA ALA A 136 -6.55 -8.56 -4.49
C ALA A 136 -7.57 -9.65 -4.77
N GLU A 137 -7.11 -10.88 -5.05
CA GLU A 137 -7.96 -12.03 -5.27
C GLU A 137 -8.72 -12.48 -4.03
N GLU A 138 -8.24 -12.09 -2.85
CA GLU A 138 -8.91 -12.36 -1.57
C GLU A 138 -9.94 -11.29 -1.20
N ALA A 139 -9.87 -10.13 -1.85
CA ALA A 139 -10.76 -9.01 -1.56
C ALA A 139 -12.17 -9.24 -2.11
N SER A 140 -13.17 -8.75 -1.40
CA SER A 140 -14.55 -8.88 -1.84
C SER A 140 -14.85 -8.00 -3.06
N GLU A 141 -15.83 -8.41 -3.85
CA GLU A 141 -16.32 -7.62 -4.99
C GLU A 141 -16.77 -6.22 -4.54
N THR A 142 -17.39 -6.14 -3.36
CA THR A 142 -17.86 -4.87 -2.79
C THR A 142 -16.73 -3.86 -2.63
N LEU A 143 -15.55 -4.31 -2.22
CA LEU A 143 -14.38 -3.43 -2.09
C LEU A 143 -13.99 -2.81 -3.43
N TRP A 144 -14.05 -3.57 -4.50
CA TRP A 144 -13.70 -3.11 -5.85
C TRP A 144 -14.66 -2.07 -6.41
N GLN A 145 -15.92 -2.10 -5.97
CA GLN A 145 -16.97 -1.19 -6.45
C GLN A 145 -16.98 0.14 -5.68
N ARG A 146 -16.20 0.27 -4.64
CA ARG A 146 -16.06 1.49 -3.84
C ARG A 146 -14.86 2.30 -4.28
#